data_4ee8d75c61f47782d05910a625c02aac
#
_entry.id   4ee8d75c61f47782d05910a625c02aac
#
_cell.length_a   1.000
_cell.length_b   1.000
_cell.length_c   1.000
_cell.angle_alpha   90.00
_cell.angle_beta   90.00
_cell.angle_gamma   90.00
#
_symmetry.space_group_name_H-M   'P 1'
#
loop_
_entity.id
_entity.type
_entity.pdbx_description
1 polymer ?
#
loop_
_entity_poly.entity_id
_entity_poly.type
_entity_poly.pdbx_seq_one_letter_code
_entity_poly.pdbx_strand_id
1 'polypeptide(L)'
;IVTRAVADRYASNTLNFPQYRITGSDVTVYNDTLHWSYALSPDGLYNHFTKRQHGTVMVDMTEQNTEIKTFEGDLTKGIGTAHYNNYKWALLKRGEYLVDYQDPFMVVHEGEQHIAVPYTKPNFHFAPLPHTTPEWGGVALVDSDGTITDLSPAEARESEVLGDQRLYPFDLARQRVAATKYRNGILNTFTAHEDEIEVAPVPGEGNEQPFLLRTEEGPEYVVAVEPYGEAQGL
;
A
#
# COMPACT_ATOMS: atom_id res chain seq x y z
N ILE A 1 -19.02 -4.21 0.08
CA ILE A 1 -17.54 -4.20 0.04
C ILE A 1 -17.04 -5.50 0.64
N VAL A 2 -16.22 -6.22 -0.10
CA VAL A 2 -15.59 -7.47 0.36
C VAL A 2 -14.43 -7.11 1.31
N THR A 3 -14.48 -7.58 2.55
CA THR A 3 -13.41 -7.36 3.51
C THR A 3 -12.17 -8.18 3.16
N ARG A 4 -10.99 -7.76 3.62
CA ARG A 4 -9.72 -8.47 3.42
C ARG A 4 -9.81 -9.95 3.80
N ALA A 5 -10.36 -10.26 4.97
CA ALA A 5 -10.46 -11.64 5.46
C ALA A 5 -11.33 -12.55 4.56
N VAL A 6 -12.34 -11.98 3.92
CA VAL A 6 -13.17 -12.71 2.94
C VAL A 6 -12.43 -12.87 1.63
N ALA A 7 -11.76 -11.82 1.15
CA ALA A 7 -10.94 -11.86 -0.07
C ALA A 7 -9.79 -12.87 0.04
N ASP A 8 -9.12 -12.93 1.20
CA ASP A 8 -8.05 -13.91 1.48
C ASP A 8 -8.56 -15.37 1.33
N ARG A 9 -9.77 -15.65 1.80
CA ARG A 9 -10.39 -16.99 1.64
C ARG A 9 -10.71 -17.30 0.19
N TYR A 10 -11.26 -16.33 -0.54
CA TYR A 10 -11.57 -16.50 -1.96
C TYR A 10 -10.30 -16.72 -2.77
N ALA A 11 -9.30 -15.89 -2.61
CA ALA A 11 -8.02 -16.01 -3.29
C ALA A 11 -7.33 -17.35 -2.97
N SER A 12 -7.32 -17.77 -1.70
CA SER A 12 -6.73 -19.06 -1.28
C SER A 12 -7.46 -20.27 -1.87
N ASN A 13 -8.80 -20.23 -1.94
CA ASN A 13 -9.60 -21.34 -2.47
C ASN A 13 -9.49 -21.47 -4.00
N THR A 14 -9.11 -20.41 -4.70
CA THR A 14 -8.97 -20.41 -6.17
C THR A 14 -7.60 -20.91 -6.60
N LEU A 15 -6.64 -21.06 -5.65
CA LEU A 15 -5.29 -21.50 -5.95
C LEU A 15 -5.26 -22.95 -6.44
N ASN A 16 -4.96 -23.12 -7.73
CA ASN A 16 -4.72 -24.42 -8.34
C ASN A 16 -3.22 -24.82 -8.35
N PHE A 17 -2.39 -24.02 -7.69
CA PHE A 17 -0.92 -24.16 -7.70
C PHE A 17 -0.40 -24.59 -6.32
N PRO A 18 -0.21 -25.90 -6.04
CA PRO A 18 0.19 -26.36 -4.70
C PRO A 18 1.60 -25.90 -4.26
N GLN A 19 2.37 -25.34 -5.16
CA GLN A 19 3.73 -24.86 -4.91
C GLN A 19 3.78 -23.34 -4.62
N TYR A 20 2.63 -22.67 -4.63
CA TYR A 20 2.51 -21.25 -4.43
C TYR A 20 1.48 -20.92 -3.36
N ARG A 21 1.65 -19.80 -2.73
CA ARG A 21 0.71 -19.21 -1.76
C ARG A 21 0.46 -17.75 -2.10
N ILE A 22 -0.68 -17.25 -1.65
CA ILE A 22 -0.96 -15.82 -1.73
C ILE A 22 -0.14 -15.05 -0.68
N THR A 23 0.42 -13.93 -1.06
CA THR A 23 1.15 -13.02 -0.17
C THR A 23 0.90 -11.56 -0.56
N GLY A 24 1.17 -10.65 0.37
CA GLY A 24 1.17 -9.22 0.08
C GLY A 24 -0.19 -8.70 -0.38
N SER A 25 -1.24 -8.89 0.45
CA SER A 25 -2.55 -8.33 0.12
C SER A 25 -2.56 -6.81 0.24
N ASP A 26 -2.95 -6.13 -0.84
CA ASP A 26 -3.18 -4.69 -0.84
C ASP A 26 -4.26 -4.33 -1.86
N VAL A 27 -4.76 -3.09 -1.79
CA VAL A 27 -5.80 -2.60 -2.69
C VAL A 27 -5.18 -1.98 -3.92
N THR A 28 -5.68 -2.36 -5.08
CA THR A 28 -5.31 -1.83 -6.40
C THR A 28 -6.56 -1.45 -7.19
N VAL A 29 -6.42 -0.58 -8.17
CA VAL A 29 -7.46 -0.27 -9.14
C VAL A 29 -7.21 -1.09 -10.41
N TYR A 30 -8.22 -1.81 -10.85
CA TYR A 30 -8.20 -2.54 -12.11
C TYR A 30 -9.54 -2.38 -12.82
N ASN A 31 -9.52 -1.97 -14.08
CA ASN A 31 -10.72 -1.66 -14.87
C ASN A 31 -11.72 -0.76 -14.10
N ASP A 32 -11.24 0.34 -13.57
CA ASP A 32 -12.03 1.33 -12.83
C ASP A 32 -12.69 0.84 -11.54
N THR A 33 -12.33 -0.33 -11.04
CA THR A 33 -12.85 -0.89 -9.79
C THR A 33 -11.74 -1.22 -8.80
N LEU A 34 -12.08 -1.18 -7.51
CA LEU A 34 -11.16 -1.55 -6.43
C LEU A 34 -11.09 -3.07 -6.30
N HIS A 35 -9.88 -3.60 -6.26
CA HIS A 35 -9.59 -5.01 -6.10
C HIS A 35 -8.60 -5.23 -4.95
N TRP A 36 -8.76 -6.33 -4.22
CA TRP A 36 -7.69 -6.88 -3.43
C TRP A 36 -6.70 -7.58 -4.36
N SER A 37 -5.44 -7.17 -4.34
CA SER A 37 -4.38 -7.80 -5.12
C SER A 37 -3.47 -8.64 -4.25
N TYR A 38 -3.08 -9.80 -4.76
CA TYR A 38 -2.23 -10.78 -4.08
C TYR A 38 -1.13 -11.25 -5.02
N ALA A 39 0.08 -11.36 -4.52
CA ALA A 39 1.17 -11.99 -5.25
C ALA A 39 1.11 -13.52 -5.07
N LEU A 40 1.29 -14.28 -6.16
CA LEU A 40 1.49 -15.73 -6.13
C LEU A 40 2.97 -16.03 -5.84
N SER A 41 3.29 -16.13 -4.57
CA SER A 41 4.67 -16.35 -4.10
C SER A 41 4.96 -17.82 -3.87
N PRO A 42 6.20 -18.28 -4.10
CA PRO A 42 6.58 -19.68 -3.87
C PRO A 42 6.35 -20.11 -2.42
N ASP A 43 5.79 -21.30 -2.21
CA ASP A 43 5.56 -21.90 -0.91
C ASP A 43 6.60 -22.98 -0.59
N GLY A 44 7.05 -23.02 0.67
CA GLY A 44 8.07 -23.93 1.15
C GLY A 44 9.51 -23.46 0.88
N LEU A 45 10.45 -23.88 1.73
CA LEU A 45 11.84 -23.42 1.72
C LEU A 45 12.53 -23.61 0.37
N TYR A 46 12.42 -24.79 -0.23
CA TYR A 46 13.05 -25.07 -1.51
C TYR A 46 12.51 -24.20 -2.64
N ASN A 47 11.18 -24.07 -2.74
CA ASN A 47 10.54 -23.25 -3.76
C ASN A 47 10.86 -21.76 -3.58
N HIS A 48 10.94 -21.29 -2.34
CA HIS A 48 11.28 -19.91 -2.01
C HIS A 48 12.65 -19.47 -2.58
N PHE A 49 13.62 -20.37 -2.64
CA PHE A 49 14.96 -20.10 -3.21
C PHE A 49 15.06 -20.35 -4.71
N THR A 50 14.26 -21.27 -5.24
CA THR A 50 14.43 -21.74 -6.62
C THR A 50 13.40 -21.18 -7.60
N LYS A 51 12.23 -20.75 -7.11
CA LYS A 51 11.13 -20.27 -7.94
C LYS A 51 10.96 -18.76 -7.86
N ARG A 52 10.30 -18.23 -8.89
CA ARG A 52 9.90 -16.82 -8.99
C ARG A 52 8.44 -16.67 -8.53
N GLN A 53 8.00 -15.43 -8.34
CA GLN A 53 6.57 -15.13 -8.24
C GLN A 53 5.90 -15.49 -9.56
N HIS A 54 4.80 -16.25 -9.49
CA HIS A 54 4.13 -16.82 -10.69
C HIS A 54 2.94 -16.00 -11.17
N GLY A 55 2.73 -14.85 -10.59
CA GLY A 55 1.62 -14.01 -11.04
C GLY A 55 0.94 -13.26 -9.92
N THR A 56 -0.26 -12.76 -10.27
CA THR A 56 -1.10 -11.94 -9.41
C THR A 56 -2.52 -12.47 -9.41
N VAL A 57 -3.13 -12.53 -8.23
CA VAL A 57 -4.56 -12.80 -8.06
C VAL A 57 -5.25 -11.51 -7.64
N MET A 58 -6.34 -11.18 -8.30
CA MET A 58 -7.19 -10.04 -7.97
C MET A 58 -8.59 -10.50 -7.59
N VAL A 59 -9.12 -9.92 -6.53
CA VAL A 59 -10.44 -10.21 -5.98
C VAL A 59 -11.24 -8.92 -5.96
N ASP A 60 -12.33 -8.84 -6.70
CA ASP A 60 -13.19 -7.66 -6.76
C ASP A 60 -13.76 -7.32 -5.38
N MET A 61 -13.69 -6.04 -5.01
CA MET A 61 -14.20 -5.55 -3.72
C MET A 61 -15.66 -5.11 -3.78
N THR A 62 -16.23 -4.94 -4.96
CA THR A 62 -17.49 -4.24 -5.15
C THR A 62 -18.70 -5.16 -5.24
N GLU A 63 -18.55 -6.41 -5.65
CA GLU A 63 -19.65 -7.32 -5.94
C GLU A 63 -19.87 -8.40 -4.88
N GLN A 64 -21.13 -8.78 -4.67
CA GLN A 64 -21.48 -9.92 -3.81
C GLN A 64 -21.09 -11.27 -4.43
N ASN A 65 -21.01 -11.35 -5.76
CA ASN A 65 -20.42 -12.47 -6.51
C ASN A 65 -19.00 -12.07 -6.92
N THR A 66 -18.08 -12.25 -6.01
CA THR A 66 -16.71 -11.81 -6.14
C THR A 66 -16.03 -12.45 -7.35
N GLU A 67 -15.80 -11.67 -8.38
CA GLU A 67 -14.99 -12.10 -9.52
C GLU A 67 -13.54 -12.20 -9.10
N ILE A 68 -12.91 -13.36 -9.39
CA ILE A 68 -11.51 -13.60 -9.13
C ILE A 68 -10.79 -13.69 -10.46
N LYS A 69 -9.78 -12.84 -10.64
CA LYS A 69 -8.92 -12.84 -11.82
C LYS A 69 -7.53 -13.29 -11.45
N THR A 70 -6.98 -14.21 -12.20
CA THR A 70 -5.59 -14.65 -12.05
C THR A 70 -4.80 -14.26 -13.29
N PHE A 71 -3.75 -13.51 -13.09
CA PHE A 71 -2.78 -13.15 -14.13
C PHE A 71 -1.54 -14.00 -13.91
N GLU A 72 -1.32 -14.95 -14.82
CA GLU A 72 -0.17 -15.86 -14.76
C GLU A 72 1.01 -15.25 -15.53
N GLY A 73 2.21 -15.44 -14.99
CA GLY A 73 3.45 -14.98 -15.59
C GLY A 73 4.52 -14.80 -14.52
N ASP A 74 5.71 -15.34 -14.81
CA ASP A 74 6.83 -15.29 -13.85
C ASP A 74 7.43 -13.88 -13.79
N LEU A 75 7.44 -13.28 -12.60
CA LEU A 75 8.13 -12.02 -12.36
C LEU A 75 9.58 -12.27 -11.96
N THR A 76 10.51 -11.59 -12.62
CA THR A 76 11.96 -11.69 -12.31
C THR A 76 12.27 -11.21 -10.90
N LYS A 77 11.55 -10.20 -10.44
CA LYS A 77 11.55 -9.72 -9.05
C LYS A 77 10.14 -9.85 -8.49
N GLY A 78 10.02 -10.39 -7.29
CA GLY A 78 8.70 -10.70 -6.75
C GLY A 78 8.56 -10.34 -5.27
N ILE A 79 7.31 -10.33 -4.83
CA ILE A 79 6.91 -10.24 -3.43
C ILE A 79 6.97 -11.66 -2.84
N GLY A 80 7.55 -11.81 -1.63
CA GLY A 80 7.63 -13.10 -0.94
C GLY A 80 8.60 -14.12 -1.56
N THR A 81 9.51 -13.70 -2.42
CA THR A 81 10.60 -14.51 -2.97
C THR A 81 11.90 -14.29 -2.20
N ALA A 82 12.89 -15.19 -2.35
CA ALA A 82 14.15 -15.08 -1.63
C ALA A 82 15.17 -14.19 -2.33
N HIS A 83 16.01 -13.52 -1.54
CA HIS A 83 17.23 -12.79 -1.93
C HIS A 83 17.21 -12.13 -3.33
N TYR A 84 17.87 -12.75 -4.31
CA TYR A 84 18.07 -12.17 -5.65
C TYR A 84 16.80 -11.96 -6.44
N ASN A 85 15.76 -12.75 -6.16
CA ASN A 85 14.47 -12.65 -6.81
C ASN A 85 13.50 -11.72 -6.06
N ASN A 86 13.92 -11.14 -4.92
CA ASN A 86 13.10 -10.25 -4.12
C ASN A 86 13.24 -8.80 -4.57
N TYR A 87 12.12 -8.11 -4.75
CA TYR A 87 12.08 -6.70 -5.12
C TYR A 87 12.82 -5.80 -4.11
N LYS A 88 12.71 -6.07 -2.79
CA LYS A 88 13.40 -5.29 -1.74
C LYS A 88 14.91 -5.31 -1.94
N TRP A 89 15.46 -6.47 -2.27
CA TRP A 89 16.89 -6.59 -2.51
C TRP A 89 17.34 -5.81 -3.75
N ALA A 90 16.49 -5.79 -4.79
CA ALA A 90 16.76 -5.03 -6.00
C ALA A 90 16.74 -3.51 -5.73
N LEU A 91 15.78 -3.03 -4.93
CA LEU A 91 15.72 -1.63 -4.49
C LEU A 91 16.91 -1.22 -3.64
N LEU A 92 17.28 -2.04 -2.65
CA LEU A 92 18.44 -1.76 -1.77
C LEU A 92 19.76 -1.64 -2.55
N LYS A 93 19.92 -2.39 -3.64
CA LYS A 93 21.13 -2.31 -4.49
C LYS A 93 21.26 -0.99 -5.25
N ARG A 94 20.20 -0.22 -5.41
CA ARG A 94 20.26 1.10 -6.06
C ARG A 94 20.98 2.15 -5.21
N GLY A 95 21.18 1.86 -3.91
CA GLY A 95 21.97 2.73 -3.03
C GLY A 95 21.24 3.95 -2.47
N GLU A 96 19.93 3.97 -2.55
CA GLU A 96 19.11 5.04 -1.98
C GLU A 96 18.84 4.76 -0.48
N TYR A 97 19.82 5.04 0.37
CA TYR A 97 19.79 4.69 1.78
C TYR A 97 18.92 5.62 2.67
N LEU A 98 18.47 6.75 2.13
CA LEU A 98 17.68 7.74 2.87
C LEU A 98 16.18 7.67 2.53
N VAL A 99 15.73 6.61 1.85
CA VAL A 99 14.32 6.41 1.55
C VAL A 99 13.75 5.26 2.38
N ASP A 100 12.48 5.38 2.76
CA ASP A 100 11.73 4.34 3.46
C ASP A 100 10.67 3.78 2.53
N TYR A 101 10.91 2.56 2.02
CA TYR A 101 10.01 1.85 1.12
C TYR A 101 8.84 1.28 1.90
N GLN A 102 7.64 1.64 1.48
CA GLN A 102 6.39 1.19 2.07
C GLN A 102 5.95 -0.16 1.48
N ASP A 103 4.81 -0.67 1.94
CA ASP A 103 4.29 -1.94 1.46
C ASP A 103 4.00 -1.91 -0.05
N PRO A 104 4.46 -2.94 -0.77
CA PRO A 104 4.27 -3.05 -2.21
C PRO A 104 2.85 -3.51 -2.53
N PHE A 105 2.34 -3.10 -3.67
CA PHE A 105 1.12 -3.66 -4.23
C PHE A 105 1.30 -4.05 -5.69
N MET A 106 0.50 -5.03 -6.12
CA MET A 106 0.50 -5.48 -7.50
C MET A 106 -0.39 -4.58 -8.36
N VAL A 107 0.11 -4.22 -9.52
CA VAL A 107 -0.63 -3.50 -10.56
C VAL A 107 -0.62 -4.35 -11.82
N VAL A 108 -1.77 -4.43 -12.48
CA VAL A 108 -1.88 -5.04 -13.80
C VAL A 108 -2.40 -4.00 -14.77
N HIS A 109 -1.62 -3.71 -15.79
CA HIS A 109 -1.95 -2.78 -16.85
C HIS A 109 -1.75 -3.44 -18.20
N GLU A 110 -2.79 -3.45 -19.05
CA GLU A 110 -2.78 -4.12 -20.37
C GLU A 110 -2.34 -5.60 -20.34
N GLY A 111 -2.57 -6.29 -19.22
CA GLY A 111 -2.17 -7.68 -19.01
C GLY A 111 -0.73 -7.87 -18.51
N GLU A 112 0.08 -6.82 -18.46
CA GLU A 112 1.39 -6.83 -17.85
C GLU A 112 1.33 -6.58 -16.36
N GLN A 113 2.19 -7.26 -15.60
CA GLN A 113 2.21 -7.23 -14.15
C GLN A 113 3.39 -6.39 -13.65
N HIS A 114 3.10 -5.50 -12.70
CA HIS A 114 4.08 -4.62 -12.09
C HIS A 114 3.95 -4.67 -10.58
N ILE A 115 5.06 -4.36 -9.88
CA ILE A 115 5.07 -4.13 -8.44
C ILE A 115 5.29 -2.64 -8.23
N ALA A 116 4.31 -1.97 -7.64
CA ALA A 116 4.44 -0.58 -7.22
C ALA A 116 4.86 -0.51 -5.75
N VAL A 117 5.91 0.25 -5.46
CA VAL A 117 6.45 0.42 -4.11
C VAL A 117 6.54 1.91 -3.80
N PRO A 118 5.51 2.48 -3.15
CA PRO A 118 5.58 3.85 -2.68
C PRO A 118 6.69 4.01 -1.65
N TYR A 119 7.31 5.18 -1.59
CA TYR A 119 8.32 5.44 -0.59
C TYR A 119 8.26 6.87 -0.05
N THR A 120 8.78 7.03 1.18
CA THR A 120 8.98 8.34 1.79
C THR A 120 10.45 8.69 1.81
N LYS A 121 10.74 9.99 1.82
CA LYS A 121 12.06 10.55 2.01
C LYS A 121 12.05 11.60 3.13
N PRO A 122 13.18 11.79 3.84
CA PRO A 122 13.26 12.81 4.87
C PRO A 122 13.37 14.20 4.24
N ASN A 123 12.56 15.13 4.72
CA ASN A 123 12.71 16.54 4.48
C ASN A 123 13.41 17.18 5.69
N PHE A 124 14.58 17.77 5.47
CA PHE A 124 15.43 18.31 6.53
C PHE A 124 15.06 19.76 6.86
N HIS A 125 14.81 20.01 8.14
CA HIS A 125 14.54 21.32 8.69
C HIS A 125 15.64 21.68 9.71
N PHE A 126 16.13 22.92 9.67
CA PHE A 126 17.22 23.38 10.55
C PHE A 126 16.77 24.39 11.63
N ALA A 127 15.55 24.89 11.54
CA ALA A 127 15.00 25.84 12.51
C ALA A 127 13.62 25.35 13.02
N PRO A 128 13.25 25.60 14.28
CA PRO A 128 14.05 26.18 15.38
C PRO A 128 15.14 25.22 15.91
N LEU A 129 14.96 23.89 15.72
CA LEU A 129 15.92 22.84 16.03
C LEU A 129 16.04 21.92 14.81
N PRO A 130 17.23 21.33 14.56
CA PRO A 130 17.37 20.36 13.48
C PRO A 130 16.43 19.17 13.67
N HIS A 131 15.60 18.89 12.67
CA HIS A 131 14.69 17.75 12.63
C HIS A 131 14.39 17.34 11.20
N THR A 132 13.77 16.18 11.03
CA THR A 132 13.29 15.71 9.75
C THR A 132 11.79 15.44 9.82
N THR A 133 11.10 15.72 8.70
CA THR A 133 9.70 15.30 8.51
C THR A 133 9.62 14.36 7.31
N PRO A 134 8.85 13.27 7.38
CA PRO A 134 8.67 12.42 6.23
C PRO A 134 7.81 13.11 5.17
N GLU A 135 8.21 12.98 3.90
CA GLU A 135 7.40 13.41 2.76
C GLU A 135 7.30 12.30 1.72
N TRP A 136 6.30 12.36 0.87
CA TRP A 136 6.16 11.41 -0.22
C TRP A 136 7.29 11.63 -1.23
N GLY A 137 8.16 10.62 -1.35
CA GLY A 137 9.33 10.65 -2.23
C GLY A 137 9.00 10.30 -3.67
N GLY A 138 8.06 9.38 -3.87
CA GLY A 138 7.70 8.85 -5.17
C GLY A 138 7.24 7.39 -5.10
N VAL A 139 7.32 6.71 -6.23
CA VAL A 139 7.00 5.29 -6.38
C VAL A 139 8.10 4.60 -7.20
N ALA A 140 8.66 3.53 -6.67
CA ALA A 140 9.49 2.63 -7.45
C ALA A 140 8.60 1.61 -8.15
N LEU A 141 8.54 1.65 -9.48
CA LEU A 141 7.84 0.70 -10.31
C LEU A 141 8.80 -0.40 -10.73
N VAL A 142 8.46 -1.64 -10.42
CA VAL A 142 9.24 -2.83 -10.78
C VAL A 142 8.47 -3.61 -11.82
N ASP A 143 9.00 -3.69 -13.02
CA ASP A 143 8.41 -4.40 -14.14
C ASP A 143 8.60 -5.91 -14.03
N SER A 144 7.86 -6.69 -14.81
CA SER A 144 7.91 -8.16 -14.82
C SER A 144 9.31 -8.72 -15.12
N ASP A 145 10.10 -8.02 -15.93
CA ASP A 145 11.49 -8.37 -16.26
C ASP A 145 12.49 -8.01 -15.16
N GLY A 146 12.04 -7.27 -14.13
CA GLY A 146 12.82 -6.80 -13.00
C GLY A 146 13.48 -5.44 -13.20
N THR A 147 13.17 -4.75 -14.29
CA THR A 147 13.55 -3.34 -14.48
C THR A 147 12.86 -2.48 -13.42
N ILE A 148 13.59 -1.51 -12.87
CA ILE A 148 13.06 -0.61 -11.85
C ILE A 148 13.11 0.81 -12.37
N THR A 149 11.95 1.43 -12.45
CA THR A 149 11.78 2.84 -12.78
C THR A 149 11.38 3.60 -11.53
N ASP A 150 12.12 4.64 -11.20
CA ASP A 150 11.82 5.51 -10.08
C ASP A 150 11.04 6.72 -10.60
N LEU A 151 9.83 6.88 -10.10
CA LEU A 151 8.89 7.92 -10.51
C LEU A 151 8.69 8.91 -9.36
N SER A 152 8.96 10.17 -9.61
CA SER A 152 8.58 11.26 -8.70
C SER A 152 7.05 11.28 -8.48
N PRO A 153 6.56 11.99 -7.44
CA PRO A 153 5.12 12.12 -7.20
C PRO A 153 4.31 12.64 -8.38
N ALA A 154 4.90 13.52 -9.21
CA ALA A 154 4.25 14.04 -10.41
C ALA A 154 4.23 13.01 -11.53
N GLU A 155 5.37 12.41 -11.84
CA GLU A 155 5.48 11.37 -12.87
C GLU A 155 4.61 10.15 -12.57
N ALA A 156 4.52 9.75 -11.30
CA ALA A 156 3.68 8.62 -10.89
C ALA A 156 2.18 8.89 -11.14
N ARG A 157 1.72 10.12 -10.91
CA ARG A 157 0.32 10.52 -11.19
C ARG A 157 0.01 10.62 -12.69
N GLU A 158 0.99 10.95 -13.50
CA GLU A 158 0.89 11.08 -14.95
C GLU A 158 1.15 9.74 -15.67
N SER A 159 1.61 8.73 -14.94
CA SER A 159 1.93 7.41 -15.49
C SER A 159 0.67 6.68 -15.96
N GLU A 160 0.69 6.12 -17.15
CA GLU A 160 -0.39 5.28 -17.67
C GLU A 160 -0.62 4.03 -16.81
N VAL A 161 0.43 3.49 -16.20
CA VAL A 161 0.38 2.31 -15.33
C VAL A 161 -0.14 2.65 -13.93
N LEU A 162 0.24 3.82 -13.40
CA LEU A 162 0.05 4.17 -11.99
C LEU A 162 -0.98 5.28 -11.75
N GLY A 163 -1.35 6.06 -12.74
CA GLY A 163 -2.14 7.30 -12.56
C GLY A 163 -3.41 7.13 -11.73
N ASP A 164 -4.09 6.00 -11.91
CA ASP A 164 -5.33 5.66 -11.19
C ASP A 164 -5.10 4.84 -9.92
N GLN A 165 -3.84 4.63 -9.50
CA GLN A 165 -3.51 3.80 -8.36
C GLN A 165 -3.39 4.59 -7.05
N ARG A 166 -3.42 3.86 -5.94
CA ARG A 166 -3.13 4.37 -4.61
C ARG A 166 -1.63 4.66 -4.44
N LEU A 167 -1.19 5.83 -4.79
CA LEU A 167 0.23 6.18 -4.83
C LEU A 167 0.78 6.73 -3.51
N TYR A 168 -0.07 7.46 -2.77
CA TYR A 168 0.37 8.10 -1.53
C TYR A 168 0.63 7.06 -0.44
N PRO A 169 1.79 7.10 0.26
CA PRO A 169 2.12 6.14 1.30
C PRO A 169 1.09 6.09 2.44
N PHE A 170 0.59 4.90 2.75
CA PHE A 170 -0.43 4.69 3.77
C PHE A 170 0.01 5.16 5.16
N ASP A 171 1.21 4.79 5.58
CA ASP A 171 1.74 5.18 6.88
C ASP A 171 1.96 6.69 6.99
N LEU A 172 2.35 7.35 5.89
CA LEU A 172 2.47 8.79 5.86
C LEU A 172 1.11 9.47 6.01
N ALA A 173 0.06 8.93 5.40
CA ALA A 173 -1.31 9.42 5.57
C ALA A 173 -1.75 9.30 7.04
N ARG A 174 -1.53 8.15 7.68
CA ARG A 174 -1.83 7.94 9.11
C ARG A 174 -1.07 8.91 10.01
N GLN A 175 0.23 9.08 9.78
CA GLN A 175 1.06 10.00 10.56
C GLN A 175 0.58 11.44 10.44
N ARG A 176 0.20 11.88 9.25
CA ARG A 176 -0.32 13.23 9.04
C ARG A 176 -1.65 13.47 9.75
N VAL A 177 -2.57 12.49 9.68
CA VAL A 177 -3.84 12.59 10.41
C VAL A 177 -3.59 12.56 11.91
N ALA A 178 -2.77 11.65 12.42
CA ALA A 178 -2.43 11.61 13.84
C ALA A 178 -1.75 12.90 14.34
N ALA A 179 -1.01 13.60 13.47
CA ALA A 179 -0.39 14.87 13.81
C ALA A 179 -1.39 16.04 13.95
N THR A 180 -2.62 15.89 13.45
CA THR A 180 -3.65 16.96 13.57
C THR A 180 -4.04 17.26 15.01
N LYS A 181 -3.88 16.29 15.93
CA LYS A 181 -4.08 16.51 17.38
C LYS A 181 -3.21 17.62 17.96
N TYR A 182 -2.06 17.90 17.32
CA TYR A 182 -1.13 18.94 17.74
C TYR A 182 -1.40 20.30 17.10
N ARG A 183 -2.50 20.47 16.36
CA ARG A 183 -2.83 21.69 15.61
C ARG A 183 -2.83 22.94 16.50
N ASN A 184 -3.31 22.81 17.75
CA ASN A 184 -3.36 23.90 18.74
C ASN A 184 -2.13 23.93 19.66
N GLY A 185 -1.05 23.23 19.28
CA GLY A 185 0.24 23.18 19.97
C GLY A 185 0.35 22.00 20.93
N ILE A 186 1.59 21.59 21.17
CA ILE A 186 1.91 20.42 22.00
C ILE A 186 1.42 20.60 23.46
N LEU A 187 1.45 21.82 24.00
CA LEU A 187 0.99 22.08 25.37
C LEU A 187 -0.51 21.87 25.51
N ASN A 188 -1.30 22.14 24.47
CA ASN A 188 -2.74 21.90 24.48
C ASN A 188 -3.06 20.42 24.72
N THR A 189 -2.33 19.50 24.11
CA THR A 189 -2.54 18.06 24.27
C THR A 189 -2.22 17.53 25.68
N PHE A 190 -1.56 18.32 26.53
CA PHE A 190 -1.26 17.95 27.91
C PHE A 190 -2.13 18.68 28.94
N THR A 191 -2.78 19.77 28.56
CA THR A 191 -3.42 20.66 29.54
C THR A 191 -4.90 20.91 29.30
N ALA A 192 -5.28 21.41 28.13
CA ALA A 192 -6.62 21.92 27.88
C ALA A 192 -7.46 21.03 26.97
N HIS A 193 -6.83 20.29 26.04
CA HIS A 193 -7.48 19.45 25.02
C HIS A 193 -8.53 20.21 24.18
N GLU A 194 -8.35 21.54 24.02
CA GLU A 194 -9.28 22.37 23.26
C GLU A 194 -9.17 22.02 21.76
N ASP A 195 -10.32 21.71 21.14
CA ASP A 195 -10.44 21.33 19.74
C ASP A 195 -9.46 20.20 19.32
N GLU A 196 -9.07 19.35 20.25
CA GLU A 196 -8.24 18.19 19.97
C GLU A 196 -9.10 17.10 19.31
N ILE A 197 -8.61 16.55 18.23
CA ILE A 197 -9.25 15.45 17.50
C ILE A 197 -8.37 14.21 17.53
N GLU A 198 -9.00 13.07 17.58
CA GLU A 198 -8.33 11.77 17.45
C GLU A 198 -8.94 10.93 16.32
N VAL A 199 -8.19 9.96 15.85
CA VAL A 199 -8.68 9.04 14.83
C VAL A 199 -9.69 8.10 15.49
N ALA A 200 -10.93 8.10 14.99
CA ALA A 200 -11.98 7.27 15.54
C ALA A 200 -11.61 5.78 15.47
N PRO A 201 -11.83 5.00 16.53
CA PRO A 201 -11.57 3.57 16.51
C PRO A 201 -12.49 2.86 15.52
N VAL A 202 -11.94 1.91 14.79
CA VAL A 202 -12.70 1.11 13.82
C VAL A 202 -13.09 -0.20 14.47
N PRO A 203 -14.37 -0.56 14.52
CA PRO A 203 -14.80 -1.85 15.03
C PRO A 203 -14.35 -2.99 14.10
N GLY A 204 -13.85 -4.07 14.70
CA GLY A 204 -13.44 -5.28 14.00
C GLY A 204 -11.92 -5.42 13.82
N GLU A 205 -11.45 -6.66 13.84
CA GLU A 205 -10.05 -6.98 13.61
C GLU A 205 -9.70 -6.86 12.11
N GLY A 206 -8.57 -6.23 11.79
CA GLY A 206 -8.02 -6.15 10.44
C GLY A 206 -8.52 -4.99 9.58
N ASN A 207 -9.38 -4.11 10.13
CA ASN A 207 -9.74 -2.85 9.47
C ASN A 207 -8.97 -1.71 10.12
N GLU A 208 -8.12 -1.06 9.36
CA GLU A 208 -7.37 0.09 9.82
C GLU A 208 -7.66 1.32 8.95
N GLN A 209 -7.72 2.48 9.58
CA GLN A 209 -7.80 3.75 8.88
C GLN A 209 -6.41 4.22 8.45
N PRO A 210 -6.30 4.96 7.35
CA PRO A 210 -7.35 5.50 6.47
C PRO A 210 -8.01 4.44 5.57
N PHE A 211 -9.29 4.62 5.26
CA PHE A 211 -9.98 3.83 4.25
C PHE A 211 -9.72 4.39 2.87
N LEU A 212 -9.59 3.50 1.89
CA LEU A 212 -9.48 3.88 0.49
C LEU A 212 -10.88 3.91 -0.13
N LEU A 213 -11.26 5.06 -0.65
CA LEU A 213 -12.46 5.22 -1.47
C LEU A 213 -12.07 5.66 -2.87
N ARG A 214 -12.84 5.24 -3.85
CA ARG A 214 -12.72 5.76 -5.21
C ARG A 214 -13.72 6.88 -5.41
N THR A 215 -13.23 8.03 -5.81
CA THR A 215 -14.01 9.21 -6.19
C THR A 215 -13.86 9.46 -7.70
N GLU A 216 -14.55 10.47 -8.20
CA GLU A 216 -14.39 10.93 -9.61
C GLU A 216 -12.97 11.47 -9.88
N GLU A 217 -12.25 11.88 -8.84
CA GLU A 217 -10.88 12.43 -8.93
C GLU A 217 -9.81 11.33 -8.75
N GLY A 218 -10.22 10.08 -8.51
CA GLY A 218 -9.34 8.94 -8.29
C GLY A 218 -9.46 8.33 -6.89
N PRO A 219 -8.50 7.48 -6.49
CA PRO A 219 -8.49 6.87 -5.16
C PRO A 219 -8.07 7.86 -4.08
N GLU A 220 -8.90 8.02 -3.05
CA GLU A 220 -8.68 8.94 -1.94
C GLU A 220 -8.68 8.22 -0.60
N TYR A 221 -7.83 8.69 0.32
CA TYR A 221 -7.87 8.26 1.72
C TYR A 221 -8.89 9.05 2.52
N VAL A 222 -9.78 8.33 3.18
CA VAL A 222 -10.78 8.88 4.09
C VAL A 222 -10.52 8.40 5.50
N VAL A 223 -10.49 9.32 6.44
CA VAL A 223 -10.28 9.06 7.87
C VAL A 223 -11.44 9.62 8.65
N ALA A 224 -12.07 8.79 9.49
CA ALA A 224 -13.01 9.25 10.48
C ALA A 224 -12.24 9.75 11.70
N VAL A 225 -12.60 10.93 12.16
CA VAL A 225 -12.03 11.54 13.36
C VAL A 225 -13.13 11.87 14.34
N GLU A 226 -12.81 11.87 15.62
CA GLU A 226 -13.72 12.26 16.71
C GLU A 226 -13.03 13.24 17.65
N PRO A 227 -13.79 14.03 18.42
CA PRO A 227 -13.23 14.87 19.48
C PRO A 227 -12.50 14.01 20.51
N TYR A 228 -11.40 14.52 21.04
CA TYR A 228 -10.63 13.84 22.08
C TYR A 228 -11.46 13.58 23.33
N GLY A 229 -11.40 12.35 23.85
CA GLY A 229 -12.13 11.93 25.03
C GLY A 229 -13.63 11.69 24.78
N GLU A 230 -14.39 11.62 25.87
CA GLU A 230 -15.85 11.39 25.82
C GLU A 230 -16.68 12.68 25.58
N ALA A 231 -16.09 13.71 25.00
CA ALA A 231 -16.80 14.95 24.70
C ALA A 231 -17.88 14.70 23.65
N GLN A 232 -19.11 14.50 24.11
CA GLN A 232 -20.27 14.39 23.25
C GLN A 232 -20.70 15.78 22.78
N GLY A 233 -20.49 16.03 21.54
CA GLY A 233 -21.23 17.02 20.80
C GLY A 233 -20.52 18.31 20.47
N LEU A 234 -20.66 18.58 19.26
CA LEU A 234 -20.82 19.91 18.68
C LEU A 234 -22.31 20.24 18.66
#